data_de3d9d5e72dcdd4dc2ee91ec1c99198d
#
_entry.id   de3d9d5e72dcdd4dc2ee91ec1c99198d
#
_cell.length_a   1.000
_cell.length_b   1.000
_cell.length_c   1.000
_cell.angle_alpha   90.00
_cell.angle_beta   90.00
_cell.angle_gamma   90.00
#
_symmetry.space_group_name_H-M   'P 1'
#
loop_
_entity.id
_entity.type
_entity.pdbx_description
1 polymer ?
#
loop_
_entity_poly.entity_id
_entity_poly.type
_entity_poly.pdbx_seq_one_letter_code
_entity_poly.pdbx_strand_id
1 'polypeptide(L)'
;MRFIRNDTGAKKRASVFLLLLSLLLPLCGQASSVSAVPAYMRVGMVMPENELLHPLTATNRDLVSVLGLVYESLVKLDDNQQPVAELAESWEVQDGGKTWVFHIRDNVFFHDGRRLTAYDVKATMDVIKQLAGNSSADNKKGLYWLLVGNDNVSGVIKSWEATDDYTLNVYTDRPYYGVLYAMMFPILQAQSAYDENPPGTGPYRIDYYTPGETLALVGNQNWWGQTPYISSIDALCYKTDDEALQAFENEEIDILMTRSPSAIRYRGVVSNRINSYDYSTRQLECLMLNNSSGSKTRDLKMRRAIMSAINKTRLITSVYQGIVTQTDTIQKSGTWLYKDIGTLSDGYKYGYDPDRANALLDELGWDQYDDKGYRCKTTENGKQTLTLRLNYYNEAGNALRKEAALEIQTMLAAVGIKTTVSAYSYENGAAKLKSGDYDLFLCAYNFDFTPDPTFCLLSNGYGNYARYRSDTMSSLLKALRRAPAVDGVTEEERKQNPGWLLTLMKNKFRSDWGAITDQFAEDSPFLPLYWRNGVVLTRYPYSSIRDIREYELLDSIESYR
;
A
#
# COMPACT_ATOMS: atom_id res chain seq x y z
N MET A 1 99.54 6.07 -21.28
CA MET A 1 99.20 5.87 -19.85
C MET A 1 98.29 6.96 -19.39
N ARG A 2 97.03 6.68 -19.17
CA ARG A 2 96.03 7.17 -18.25
C ARG A 2 94.64 6.85 -18.75
N PHE A 3 93.94 6.04 -18.01
CA PHE A 3 92.57 5.62 -18.22
C PHE A 3 91.63 6.79 -17.99
N ILE A 4 90.68 6.99 -18.92
CA ILE A 4 89.44 7.78 -18.67
C ILE A 4 88.30 6.79 -18.61
N ARG A 5 87.73 6.72 -17.43
CA ARG A 5 86.47 5.91 -17.18
C ARG A 5 85.27 6.75 -17.60
N ASN A 6 84.53 6.28 -18.59
CA ASN A 6 83.26 6.85 -18.97
C ASN A 6 82.19 6.36 -18.01
N ASP A 7 81.66 7.27 -17.25
CA ASP A 7 80.52 7.06 -16.34
C ASP A 7 79.25 7.49 -17.03
N THR A 8 78.67 6.62 -17.91
CA THR A 8 77.38 6.86 -18.66
C THR A 8 76.21 6.02 -18.15
N GLY A 9 76.37 5.29 -17.01
CA GLY A 9 75.35 4.38 -16.48
C GLY A 9 74.30 5.03 -15.54
N ALA A 10 74.68 6.08 -14.85
CA ALA A 10 73.82 6.67 -13.80
C ALA A 10 72.75 7.60 -14.33
N LYS A 11 72.99 8.31 -15.45
CA LYS A 11 72.00 9.25 -16.02
C LYS A 11 70.82 8.54 -16.77
N LYS A 12 71.00 7.36 -17.30
CA LYS A 12 69.93 6.59 -17.97
C LYS A 12 68.96 5.92 -16.99
N ARG A 13 69.42 5.57 -15.76
CA ARG A 13 68.54 4.98 -14.74
C ARG A 13 67.68 6.01 -14.03
N ALA A 14 68.12 7.23 -13.87
CA ALA A 14 67.34 8.32 -13.28
C ALA A 14 66.18 8.77 -14.22
N SER A 15 66.43 8.82 -15.55
CA SER A 15 65.37 9.20 -16.52
C SER A 15 64.29 8.14 -16.70
N VAL A 16 64.59 6.85 -16.56
CA VAL A 16 63.58 5.76 -16.61
C VAL A 16 62.75 5.74 -15.31
N PHE A 17 63.32 6.08 -14.17
CA PHE A 17 62.58 6.14 -12.91
C PHE A 17 61.64 7.36 -12.84
N LEU A 18 62.00 8.49 -13.41
CA LEU A 18 61.12 9.66 -13.54
C LEU A 18 59.99 9.45 -14.55
N LEU A 19 60.23 8.71 -15.64
CA LEU A 19 59.17 8.37 -16.61
C LEU A 19 58.19 7.33 -16.07
N LEU A 20 58.62 6.37 -15.24
CA LEU A 20 57.76 5.42 -14.55
C LEU A 20 56.96 6.07 -13.41
N LEU A 21 57.49 7.10 -12.74
CA LEU A 21 56.72 7.83 -11.72
C LEU A 21 55.67 8.78 -12.34
N SER A 22 55.89 9.29 -13.56
CA SER A 22 54.93 10.13 -14.25
C SER A 22 53.79 9.33 -14.93
N LEU A 23 53.97 8.01 -15.14
CA LEU A 23 52.93 7.10 -15.65
C LEU A 23 52.05 6.50 -14.53
N LEU A 24 52.48 6.62 -13.25
CA LEU A 24 51.70 6.15 -12.10
C LEU A 24 50.82 7.26 -11.45
N LEU A 25 51.00 8.53 -11.84
CA LEU A 25 50.25 9.66 -11.31
C LEU A 25 48.82 9.91 -11.90
N PRO A 26 48.45 9.41 -13.08
CA PRO A 26 47.06 9.55 -13.54
C PRO A 26 46.10 8.46 -13.07
N LEU A 27 46.53 7.44 -12.30
CA LEU A 27 45.66 6.38 -11.81
C LEU A 27 45.10 6.58 -10.39
N CYS A 28 45.49 7.66 -9.71
CA CYS A 28 44.98 8.03 -8.37
C CYS A 28 44.00 9.21 -8.41
N GLY A 29 43.29 9.46 -9.51
CA GLY A 29 42.51 10.67 -9.67
C GLY A 29 41.14 10.52 -10.32
N GLN A 30 40.50 9.38 -10.18
CA GLN A 30 39.05 9.29 -10.32
C GLN A 30 38.49 8.55 -9.10
N ALA A 31 38.67 9.15 -7.93
CA ALA A 31 37.66 9.00 -6.91
C ALA A 31 36.42 9.65 -7.51
N SER A 32 35.46 8.83 -7.96
CA SER A 32 34.11 9.30 -8.24
C SER A 32 33.70 10.04 -6.96
N SER A 33 33.65 11.37 -7.02
CA SER A 33 33.07 12.15 -5.95
C SER A 33 31.62 11.70 -5.86
N VAL A 34 31.32 10.83 -4.93
CA VAL A 34 29.93 10.60 -4.51
C VAL A 34 29.47 12.00 -4.12
N SER A 35 28.55 12.58 -4.88
CA SER A 35 27.97 13.88 -4.55
C SER A 35 27.45 13.77 -3.13
N ALA A 36 27.97 14.57 -2.23
CA ALA A 36 27.45 14.61 -0.86
C ALA A 36 25.97 14.95 -0.92
N VAL A 37 25.14 14.21 -0.17
CA VAL A 37 23.73 14.49 -0.04
C VAL A 37 23.58 15.90 0.54
N PRO A 38 22.85 16.84 -0.10
CA PRO A 38 22.68 18.19 0.43
C PRO A 38 21.80 18.17 1.68
N ALA A 39 21.98 19.13 2.56
CA ALA A 39 21.13 19.32 3.74
C ALA A 39 19.76 19.98 3.41
N TYR A 40 19.48 20.27 2.15
CA TYR A 40 18.26 20.83 1.62
C TYR A 40 17.71 19.90 0.54
N MET A 41 16.38 19.70 0.51
CA MET A 41 15.73 18.78 -0.41
C MET A 41 14.50 19.43 -1.08
N ARG A 42 14.37 19.25 -2.38
CA ARG A 42 13.18 19.63 -3.15
C ARG A 42 12.40 18.37 -3.52
N VAL A 43 11.15 18.31 -3.09
CA VAL A 43 10.26 17.17 -3.30
C VAL A 43 9.17 17.56 -4.31
N GLY A 44 8.94 16.76 -5.35
CA GLY A 44 7.80 16.93 -6.24
C GLY A 44 6.53 16.37 -5.63
N MET A 45 5.46 17.17 -5.62
CA MET A 45 4.16 16.81 -5.07
C MET A 45 3.06 17.10 -6.08
N VAL A 46 2.23 16.11 -6.43
CA VAL A 46 1.08 16.29 -7.33
C VAL A 46 -0.15 16.56 -6.49
N MET A 47 -0.62 17.81 -6.48
CA MET A 47 -1.67 18.26 -5.57
C MET A 47 -2.59 19.28 -6.25
N PRO A 48 -3.93 19.25 -5.99
CA PRO A 48 -4.85 20.33 -6.39
C PRO A 48 -4.48 21.68 -5.75
N GLU A 49 -4.74 22.77 -6.45
CA GLU A 49 -4.40 24.14 -5.98
C GLU A 49 -5.11 24.55 -4.66
N ASN A 50 -6.26 23.94 -4.33
CA ASN A 50 -7.10 24.30 -3.19
C ASN A 50 -7.12 23.23 -2.10
N GLU A 51 -6.08 22.38 -2.01
CA GLU A 51 -6.02 21.35 -0.96
C GLU A 51 -5.74 22.00 0.41
N LEU A 52 -6.48 21.55 1.41
CA LEU A 52 -6.30 22.00 2.79
C LEU A 52 -5.19 21.23 3.50
N LEU A 53 -4.39 21.90 4.31
CA LEU A 53 -3.28 21.28 5.06
C LEU A 53 -3.72 20.52 6.31
N HIS A 54 -4.99 20.50 6.67
CA HIS A 54 -5.43 19.87 7.90
C HIS A 54 -5.23 18.34 7.86
N PRO A 55 -4.39 17.75 8.75
CA PRO A 55 -3.89 16.38 8.61
C PRO A 55 -4.99 15.30 8.73
N LEU A 56 -6.11 15.57 9.43
CA LEU A 56 -7.22 14.63 9.54
C LEU A 56 -8.16 14.64 8.34
N THR A 57 -8.09 15.64 7.46
CA THR A 57 -8.98 15.78 6.30
C THR A 57 -8.25 15.71 4.97
N ALA A 58 -6.93 15.84 4.96
CA ALA A 58 -6.11 15.67 3.78
C ALA A 58 -6.28 14.27 3.19
N THR A 59 -6.57 14.19 1.90
CA THR A 59 -6.78 12.92 1.17
C THR A 59 -5.82 12.75 0.01
N ASN A 60 -5.15 13.82 -0.39
CA ASN A 60 -4.13 13.75 -1.43
C ASN A 60 -2.92 12.95 -0.95
N ARG A 61 -2.50 11.96 -1.73
CA ARG A 61 -1.42 11.01 -1.40
C ARG A 61 -0.10 11.72 -1.07
N ASP A 62 0.29 12.66 -1.90
CA ASP A 62 1.61 13.29 -1.79
C ASP A 62 1.62 14.27 -0.62
N LEU A 63 0.54 15.01 -0.43
CA LEU A 63 0.35 15.87 0.75
C LEU A 63 0.38 15.06 2.05
N VAL A 64 -0.35 13.94 2.11
CA VAL A 64 -0.35 13.07 3.32
C VAL A 64 1.06 12.56 3.61
N SER A 65 1.86 12.21 2.58
CA SER A 65 3.25 11.78 2.75
C SER A 65 4.13 12.89 3.33
N VAL A 66 3.94 14.13 2.88
CA VAL A 66 4.69 15.29 3.40
C VAL A 66 4.21 15.67 4.81
N LEU A 67 2.90 15.65 5.06
CA LEU A 67 2.34 15.90 6.39
C LEU A 67 2.75 14.84 7.43
N GLY A 68 3.06 13.61 7.01
CA GLY A 68 3.63 12.57 7.87
C GLY A 68 4.97 12.94 8.51
N LEU A 69 5.70 13.94 7.95
CA LEU A 69 6.91 14.50 8.56
C LEU A 69 6.61 15.52 9.67
N VAL A 70 5.38 16.05 9.68
CA VAL A 70 4.94 17.10 10.59
C VAL A 70 4.15 16.51 11.74
N TYR A 71 3.33 15.49 11.46
CA TYR A 71 2.38 14.89 12.40
C TYR A 71 2.64 13.41 12.58
N GLU A 72 2.90 13.02 13.81
CA GLU A 72 3.09 11.62 14.19
C GLU A 72 1.82 11.01 14.77
N SER A 73 1.77 9.68 14.86
CA SER A 73 0.65 8.90 15.39
C SER A 73 1.05 8.14 16.67
N LEU A 74 0.09 7.52 17.36
CA LEU A 74 0.42 6.66 18.50
C LEU A 74 1.19 5.42 18.07
N VAL A 75 0.82 4.86 16.94
CA VAL A 75 1.30 3.57 16.41
C VAL A 75 1.63 3.78 14.95
N LYS A 76 2.76 3.27 14.49
CA LYS A 76 3.14 3.19 13.07
C LYS A 76 3.31 1.74 12.62
N LEU A 77 3.59 1.53 11.35
CA LEU A 77 3.86 0.20 10.80
C LEU A 77 5.36 0.01 10.54
N ASP A 78 5.85 -1.19 10.85
CA ASP A 78 7.17 -1.63 10.39
C ASP A 78 7.14 -2.07 8.91
N ASP A 79 8.28 -2.48 8.36
CA ASP A 79 8.42 -2.92 6.97
C ASP A 79 7.54 -4.12 6.62
N ASN A 80 7.18 -4.93 7.62
CA ASN A 80 6.26 -6.06 7.45
C ASN A 80 4.78 -5.68 7.67
N GLN A 81 4.49 -4.37 7.83
CA GLN A 81 3.16 -3.84 8.16
C GLN A 81 2.61 -4.32 9.50
N GLN A 82 3.49 -4.60 10.47
CA GLN A 82 3.09 -4.82 11.86
C GLN A 82 3.03 -3.49 12.61
N PRO A 83 2.03 -3.32 13.49
CA PRO A 83 1.97 -2.17 14.39
C PRO A 83 3.17 -2.15 15.35
N VAL A 84 3.86 -1.02 15.40
CA VAL A 84 5.00 -0.74 16.29
C VAL A 84 4.80 0.61 17.01
N ALA A 85 5.51 0.79 18.11
CA ALA A 85 5.46 2.00 18.93
C ALA A 85 5.95 3.23 18.16
N GLU A 86 5.23 4.36 18.35
CA GLU A 86 5.66 5.69 17.91
C GLU A 86 5.47 6.69 19.06
N LEU A 87 4.42 7.51 19.11
CA LEU A 87 4.15 8.41 20.26
C LEU A 87 3.65 7.64 21.49
N ALA A 88 2.99 6.47 21.32
CA ALA A 88 2.86 5.52 22.41
C ALA A 88 4.17 4.71 22.50
N GLU A 89 4.82 4.71 23.67
CA GLU A 89 6.02 3.91 23.91
C GLU A 89 5.68 2.42 24.12
N SER A 90 4.48 2.14 24.60
CA SER A 90 3.97 0.78 24.84
C SER A 90 2.45 0.79 24.96
N TRP A 91 1.89 -0.43 24.93
CA TRP A 91 0.47 -0.66 25.23
C TRP A 91 0.26 -2.03 25.85
N GLU A 92 -0.82 -2.14 26.60
CA GLU A 92 -1.28 -3.40 27.17
C GLU A 92 -2.79 -3.59 26.96
N VAL A 93 -3.25 -4.81 27.16
CA VAL A 93 -4.64 -5.18 26.95
C VAL A 93 -5.21 -5.83 28.21
N GLN A 94 -6.36 -5.31 28.64
CA GLN A 94 -7.07 -5.76 29.84
C GLN A 94 -8.50 -6.22 29.49
N ASP A 95 -9.27 -6.68 30.48
CA ASP A 95 -10.68 -7.06 30.38
C ASP A 95 -10.98 -8.02 29.22
N GLY A 96 -10.14 -9.04 29.09
CA GLY A 96 -10.29 -10.05 28.03
C GLY A 96 -10.12 -9.49 26.62
N GLY A 97 -9.40 -8.38 26.45
CA GLY A 97 -9.11 -7.78 25.15
C GLY A 97 -10.01 -6.59 24.80
N LYS A 98 -10.79 -6.07 25.76
CA LYS A 98 -11.74 -4.96 25.52
C LYS A 98 -11.23 -3.62 25.99
N THR A 99 -10.22 -3.57 26.85
CA THR A 99 -9.58 -2.34 27.32
C THR A 99 -8.16 -2.34 26.83
N TRP A 100 -7.81 -1.32 26.04
CA TRP A 100 -6.46 -1.05 25.56
C TRP A 100 -5.91 0.14 26.32
N VAL A 101 -4.77 -0.03 26.96
CA VAL A 101 -4.08 1.01 27.72
C VAL A 101 -2.83 1.40 26.95
N PHE A 102 -2.77 2.62 26.46
CA PHE A 102 -1.62 3.17 25.74
C PHE A 102 -0.83 4.08 26.68
N HIS A 103 0.47 3.85 26.79
CA HIS A 103 1.42 4.67 27.54
C HIS A 103 2.10 5.65 26.57
N ILE A 104 1.84 6.93 26.76
CA ILE A 104 2.33 8.01 25.91
C ILE A 104 3.73 8.43 26.38
N ARG A 105 4.64 8.71 25.44
CA ARG A 105 5.98 9.24 25.76
C ARG A 105 5.88 10.55 26.52
N ASP A 106 6.71 10.74 27.53
CA ASP A 106 6.76 11.95 28.36
C ASP A 106 7.77 13.00 27.86
N ASN A 107 8.56 12.67 26.84
CA ASN A 107 9.61 13.50 26.27
C ASN A 107 9.27 14.10 24.91
N VAL A 108 7.99 14.08 24.51
CA VAL A 108 7.53 14.62 23.22
C VAL A 108 6.95 16.02 23.39
N PHE A 109 7.29 16.90 22.45
CA PHE A 109 6.81 18.28 22.42
C PHE A 109 6.23 18.62 21.05
N PHE A 110 5.15 19.38 21.04
CA PHE A 110 4.65 20.02 19.82
C PHE A 110 5.64 21.10 19.34
N HIS A 111 5.53 21.49 18.09
CA HIS A 111 6.41 22.47 17.45
C HIS A 111 6.41 23.85 18.12
N ASP A 112 5.37 24.18 18.88
CA ASP A 112 5.26 25.40 19.68
C ASP A 112 5.91 25.29 21.08
N GLY A 113 6.48 24.12 21.40
CA GLY A 113 7.15 23.85 22.67
C GLY A 113 6.25 23.32 23.79
N ARG A 114 4.95 23.14 23.55
CA ARG A 114 4.02 22.52 24.51
C ARG A 114 4.23 21.00 24.53
N ARG A 115 4.20 20.40 25.72
CA ARG A 115 4.34 18.95 25.88
C ARG A 115 3.09 18.22 25.39
N LEU A 116 3.30 17.10 24.69
CA LEU A 116 2.24 16.15 24.33
C LEU A 116 1.71 15.46 25.58
N THR A 117 0.39 15.29 25.64
CA THR A 117 -0.29 14.53 26.69
C THR A 117 -1.36 13.60 26.11
N ALA A 118 -1.82 12.64 26.92
CA ALA A 118 -2.95 11.78 26.56
C ALA A 118 -4.25 12.56 26.32
N TYR A 119 -4.39 13.77 26.88
CA TYR A 119 -5.52 14.65 26.62
C TYR A 119 -5.53 15.19 25.18
N ASP A 120 -4.37 15.39 24.56
CA ASP A 120 -4.26 15.79 23.15
C ASP A 120 -4.69 14.64 22.23
N VAL A 121 -4.30 13.41 22.58
CA VAL A 121 -4.76 12.21 21.87
C VAL A 121 -6.27 12.05 21.97
N LYS A 122 -6.81 12.17 23.19
CA LYS A 122 -8.26 12.14 23.44
C LYS A 122 -8.99 13.19 22.61
N ALA A 123 -8.51 14.44 22.63
CA ALA A 123 -9.11 15.53 21.87
C ALA A 123 -9.09 15.25 20.35
N THR A 124 -8.00 14.70 19.82
CA THR A 124 -7.90 14.29 18.42
C THR A 124 -8.95 13.23 18.06
N MET A 125 -9.14 12.23 18.93
CA MET A 125 -10.17 11.20 18.72
C MET A 125 -11.60 11.80 18.76
N ASP A 126 -11.84 12.80 19.63
CA ASP A 126 -13.11 13.52 19.70
C ASP A 126 -13.36 14.32 18.40
N VAL A 127 -12.34 14.97 17.83
CA VAL A 127 -12.42 15.66 16.53
C VAL A 127 -12.74 14.69 15.41
N ILE A 128 -12.05 13.54 15.34
CA ILE A 128 -12.32 12.50 14.34
C ILE A 128 -13.78 12.04 14.41
N LYS A 129 -14.29 11.80 15.62
CA LYS A 129 -15.68 11.39 15.83
C LYS A 129 -16.66 12.46 15.35
N GLN A 130 -16.37 13.73 15.60
CA GLN A 130 -17.20 14.86 15.15
C GLN A 130 -17.17 15.01 13.63
N LEU A 131 -15.99 14.96 12.98
CA LEU A 131 -15.83 15.02 11.54
C LEU A 131 -16.60 13.88 10.84
N ALA A 132 -16.50 12.67 11.36
CA ALA A 132 -17.23 11.52 10.84
C ALA A 132 -18.76 11.64 11.01
N GLY A 133 -19.23 12.27 12.08
CA GLY A 133 -20.66 12.53 12.33
C GLY A 133 -21.28 13.54 11.35
N ASN A 134 -20.47 14.48 10.86
CA ASN A 134 -20.91 15.58 10.00
C ASN A 134 -20.73 15.29 8.50
N SER A 135 -20.08 14.19 8.14
CA SER A 135 -19.72 13.91 6.76
C SER A 135 -20.72 13.01 6.04
N SER A 136 -20.83 13.23 4.71
CA SER A 136 -21.53 12.34 3.80
C SER A 136 -20.91 10.91 3.84
N ALA A 137 -21.68 9.91 3.41
CA ALA A 137 -21.29 8.48 3.50
C ALA A 137 -19.88 8.14 2.97
N ASP A 138 -19.29 8.96 2.11
CA ASP A 138 -17.96 8.71 1.54
C ASP A 138 -16.81 8.96 2.52
N ASN A 139 -16.94 9.90 3.45
CA ASN A 139 -15.91 10.17 4.48
C ASN A 139 -15.94 9.14 5.64
N LYS A 140 -17.03 8.37 5.79
CA LYS A 140 -17.12 7.27 6.75
C LYS A 140 -16.34 6.02 6.33
N LYS A 141 -15.84 5.99 5.10
CA LYS A 141 -15.11 4.85 4.50
C LYS A 141 -13.60 4.94 4.65
N GLY A 142 -13.08 6.05 5.23
CA GLY A 142 -11.65 6.29 5.40
C GLY A 142 -11.01 5.54 6.57
N LEU A 143 -9.78 5.91 6.89
CA LEU A 143 -8.92 5.36 7.95
C LEU A 143 -9.59 5.25 9.33
N TYR A 144 -10.65 6.03 9.57
CA TYR A 144 -11.27 6.17 10.90
C TYR A 144 -12.50 5.29 11.12
N TRP A 145 -12.83 4.38 10.20
CA TRP A 145 -14.03 3.54 10.32
C TRP A 145 -14.00 2.62 11.56
N LEU A 146 -12.82 2.24 12.06
CA LEU A 146 -12.70 1.46 13.30
C LEU A 146 -13.14 2.25 14.53
N LEU A 147 -12.95 3.58 14.50
CA LEU A 147 -13.42 4.50 15.54
C LEU A 147 -14.93 4.72 15.46
N VAL A 148 -15.45 5.01 14.29
CA VAL A 148 -16.79 5.58 14.12
C VAL A 148 -17.78 4.62 13.46
N GLY A 149 -17.30 3.51 12.88
CA GLY A 149 -18.11 2.60 12.08
C GLY A 149 -18.31 3.09 10.65
N ASN A 150 -18.96 2.27 9.86
CA ASN A 150 -19.42 2.59 8.51
C ASN A 150 -20.86 2.08 8.32
N ASP A 151 -21.45 2.29 7.15
CA ASP A 151 -22.85 1.98 6.87
C ASP A 151 -23.25 0.52 7.14
N ASN A 152 -22.29 -0.41 7.13
CA ASN A 152 -22.54 -1.85 7.26
C ASN A 152 -21.91 -2.49 8.51
N VAL A 153 -20.97 -1.80 9.16
CA VAL A 153 -20.22 -2.34 10.31
C VAL A 153 -20.05 -1.25 11.35
N SER A 154 -20.60 -1.46 12.55
CA SER A 154 -20.36 -0.55 13.68
C SER A 154 -18.89 -0.57 14.09
N GLY A 155 -18.34 0.60 14.43
CA GLY A 155 -16.98 0.74 14.95
C GLY A 155 -16.77 -0.16 16.17
N VAL A 156 -15.57 -0.69 16.27
CA VAL A 156 -15.19 -1.57 17.40
C VAL A 156 -14.93 -0.74 18.65
N ILE A 157 -14.34 0.45 18.48
CA ILE A 157 -14.04 1.38 19.57
C ILE A 157 -15.33 2.08 20.01
N LYS A 158 -15.61 2.08 21.31
CA LYS A 158 -16.82 2.65 21.91
C LYS A 158 -16.58 3.96 22.63
N SER A 159 -15.47 4.04 23.36
CA SER A 159 -15.09 5.21 24.12
C SER A 159 -13.59 5.22 24.38
N TRP A 160 -13.11 6.36 24.80
CA TRP A 160 -11.72 6.57 25.17
C TRP A 160 -11.63 7.61 26.29
N GLU A 161 -10.58 7.50 27.09
CA GLU A 161 -10.38 8.34 28.26
C GLU A 161 -8.88 8.54 28.52
N ALA A 162 -8.46 9.79 28.74
CA ALA A 162 -7.16 10.09 29.32
C ALA A 162 -7.28 10.02 30.84
N THR A 163 -6.65 9.06 31.49
CA THR A 163 -6.73 8.86 32.95
C THR A 163 -5.69 9.70 33.69
N ASP A 164 -4.61 10.06 33.00
CA ASP A 164 -3.57 11.00 33.43
C ASP A 164 -2.87 11.58 32.19
N ASP A 165 -1.79 12.36 32.39
CA ASP A 165 -1.08 13.04 31.30
C ASP A 165 -0.47 12.06 30.28
N TYR A 166 -0.20 10.81 30.64
CA TYR A 166 0.53 9.85 29.81
C TYR A 166 -0.18 8.53 29.62
N THR A 167 -1.43 8.40 30.10
CA THR A 167 -2.21 7.17 29.97
C THR A 167 -3.52 7.41 29.24
N LEU A 168 -3.70 6.73 28.09
CA LEU A 168 -4.95 6.72 27.33
C LEU A 168 -5.56 5.32 27.40
N ASN A 169 -6.79 5.22 27.89
CA ASN A 169 -7.60 4.02 27.82
C ASN A 169 -8.54 4.08 26.61
N VAL A 170 -8.56 3.01 25.80
CA VAL A 170 -9.48 2.84 24.67
C VAL A 170 -10.33 1.61 24.92
N TYR A 171 -11.65 1.81 24.96
CA TYR A 171 -12.61 0.76 25.27
C TYR A 171 -13.29 0.25 23.99
N THR A 172 -13.37 -1.05 23.84
CA THR A 172 -13.97 -1.73 22.69
C THR A 172 -15.16 -2.59 23.12
N ASP A 173 -16.11 -2.82 22.21
CA ASP A 173 -17.24 -3.71 22.47
C ASP A 173 -16.86 -5.19 22.38
N ARG A 174 -15.74 -5.49 21.75
CA ARG A 174 -15.20 -6.83 21.54
C ARG A 174 -13.68 -6.82 21.44
N PRO A 175 -13.00 -7.92 21.75
CA PRO A 175 -11.57 -8.05 21.53
C PRO A 175 -11.25 -7.99 20.04
N TYR A 176 -10.31 -7.13 19.65
CA TYR A 176 -9.89 -6.99 18.26
C TYR A 176 -8.47 -6.45 18.15
N TYR A 177 -7.56 -7.25 17.60
CA TYR A 177 -6.15 -6.84 17.42
C TYR A 177 -5.99 -5.64 16.49
N GLY A 178 -6.91 -5.50 15.52
CA GLY A 178 -6.93 -4.37 14.59
C GLY A 178 -7.12 -2.99 15.19
N VAL A 179 -7.38 -2.87 16.52
CA VAL A 179 -7.40 -1.58 17.24
C VAL A 179 -6.09 -0.83 17.06
N LEU A 180 -4.94 -1.53 17.01
CA LEU A 180 -3.64 -0.89 16.81
C LEU A 180 -3.56 -0.11 15.49
N TYR A 181 -4.18 -0.62 14.43
CA TYR A 181 -4.23 0.08 13.14
C TYR A 181 -5.17 1.31 13.19
N ALA A 182 -6.14 1.32 14.12
CA ALA A 182 -6.98 2.49 14.33
C ALA A 182 -6.23 3.64 15.03
N MET A 183 -5.08 3.38 15.64
CA MET A 183 -4.27 4.38 16.35
C MET A 183 -3.22 5.04 15.46
N MET A 184 -3.32 4.90 14.15
CA MET A 184 -2.39 5.45 13.15
C MET A 184 -2.85 6.81 12.60
N PHE A 185 -3.66 7.54 13.31
CA PHE A 185 -4.08 8.89 12.93
C PHE A 185 -3.10 9.95 13.47
N PRO A 186 -2.92 11.07 12.75
CA PRO A 186 -2.10 12.19 13.20
C PRO A 186 -2.61 12.75 14.53
N ILE A 187 -1.73 12.91 15.52
CA ILE A 187 -2.09 13.51 16.80
C ILE A 187 -2.01 15.04 16.72
N LEU A 188 -3.07 15.70 17.13
CA LEU A 188 -3.21 17.15 17.14
C LEU A 188 -3.15 17.71 18.56
N GLN A 189 -2.64 18.91 18.67
CA GLN A 189 -2.71 19.68 19.91
C GLN A 189 -4.17 20.05 20.21
N ALA A 190 -4.68 19.72 21.39
CA ALA A 190 -6.10 19.86 21.75
C ALA A 190 -6.66 21.28 21.53
N GLN A 191 -5.85 22.32 21.79
CA GLN A 191 -6.27 23.72 21.69
C GLN A 191 -6.37 24.23 20.25
N SER A 192 -5.63 23.63 19.31
CA SER A 192 -5.55 24.01 17.90
C SER A 192 -6.05 22.92 16.95
N ALA A 193 -6.74 21.91 17.47
CA ALA A 193 -7.16 20.74 16.70
C ALA A 193 -8.15 21.04 15.55
N TYR A 194 -8.71 22.25 15.51
CA TYR A 194 -9.58 22.73 14.43
C TYR A 194 -8.92 23.80 13.55
N ASP A 195 -7.67 24.17 13.84
CA ASP A 195 -6.92 25.11 13.02
C ASP A 195 -6.55 24.46 11.69
N GLU A 196 -6.40 25.23 10.64
CA GLU A 196 -6.04 24.73 9.31
C GLU A 196 -4.66 24.04 9.32
N ASN A 197 -3.75 24.57 10.14
CA ASN A 197 -2.37 24.10 10.27
C ASN A 197 -1.98 24.05 11.75
N PRO A 198 -2.46 23.05 12.53
CA PRO A 198 -2.12 22.92 13.94
C PRO A 198 -0.64 22.54 14.13
N PRO A 199 0.01 22.85 15.25
CA PRO A 199 1.34 22.34 15.59
C PRO A 199 1.36 20.81 15.61
N GLY A 200 2.36 20.19 14.97
CA GLY A 200 2.63 18.76 15.03
C GLY A 200 3.75 18.43 16.03
N THR A 201 4.12 17.16 16.10
CA THR A 201 5.22 16.63 16.95
C THR A 201 6.42 16.13 16.16
N GLY A 202 6.31 16.06 14.84
CA GLY A 202 7.22 15.36 13.94
C GLY A 202 8.61 15.99 13.79
N PRO A 203 9.48 15.31 13.03
CA PRO A 203 10.86 15.75 12.77
C PRO A 203 10.95 17.06 11.99
N TYR A 204 9.87 17.49 11.35
CA TYR A 204 9.79 18.76 10.64
C TYR A 204 8.57 19.55 11.07
N ARG A 205 8.65 20.88 10.96
CA ARG A 205 7.52 21.81 11.12
C ARG A 205 7.29 22.58 9.83
N ILE A 206 6.07 22.99 9.57
CA ILE A 206 5.72 23.86 8.45
C ILE A 206 6.35 25.24 8.70
N ASP A 207 7.09 25.74 7.71
CA ASP A 207 7.64 27.10 7.72
C ASP A 207 6.68 28.06 7.04
N TYR A 208 6.28 27.74 5.79
CA TYR A 208 5.24 28.45 5.08
C TYR A 208 4.53 27.56 4.06
N TYR A 209 3.37 27.97 3.63
CA TYR A 209 2.60 27.35 2.55
C TYR A 209 2.07 28.39 1.57
N THR A 210 2.39 28.23 0.30
CA THR A 210 1.80 28.96 -0.81
C THR A 210 0.93 28.00 -1.62
N PRO A 211 -0.41 28.12 -1.56
CA PRO A 211 -1.32 27.20 -2.25
C PRO A 211 -1.01 27.04 -3.72
N GLY A 212 -0.91 25.80 -4.19
CA GLY A 212 -0.59 25.46 -5.58
C GLY A 212 0.88 25.66 -5.98
N GLU A 213 1.75 26.17 -5.10
CA GLU A 213 3.15 26.41 -5.39
C GLU A 213 4.09 25.58 -4.50
N THR A 214 4.13 25.87 -3.20
CA THR A 214 5.16 25.29 -2.30
C THR A 214 4.63 25.09 -0.88
N LEU A 215 4.90 23.93 -0.31
CA LEU A 215 4.84 23.65 1.12
C LEU A 215 6.27 23.50 1.64
N ALA A 216 6.75 24.51 2.39
CA ALA A 216 8.11 24.53 2.93
C ALA A 216 8.14 24.00 4.37
N LEU A 217 9.09 23.12 4.63
CA LEU A 217 9.33 22.51 5.93
C LEU A 217 10.75 22.81 6.41
N VAL A 218 10.89 22.98 7.73
CA VAL A 218 12.20 23.11 8.40
C VAL A 218 12.33 22.08 9.50
N GLY A 219 13.55 21.59 9.71
CA GLY A 219 13.84 20.57 10.72
C GLY A 219 13.50 21.02 12.14
N ASN A 220 12.84 20.17 12.90
CA ASN A 220 12.55 20.35 14.32
C ASN A 220 13.77 19.94 15.15
N GLN A 221 14.50 20.94 15.67
CA GLN A 221 15.70 20.72 16.49
C GLN A 221 15.39 20.12 17.87
N ASN A 222 14.12 20.20 18.30
CA ASN A 222 13.65 19.67 19.57
C ASN A 222 12.86 18.37 19.41
N TRP A 223 12.94 17.74 18.25
CA TRP A 223 12.28 16.47 18.04
C TRP A 223 12.84 15.40 18.99
N TRP A 224 11.98 14.55 19.50
CA TRP A 224 12.32 13.52 20.49
C TRP A 224 13.18 12.37 19.91
N GLY A 225 13.22 12.23 18.58
CA GLY A 225 14.06 11.29 17.86
C GLY A 225 15.42 11.87 17.49
N GLN A 226 16.06 11.32 16.48
CA GLN A 226 17.35 11.81 15.97
C GLN A 226 17.13 13.02 15.07
N THR A 227 17.81 14.14 15.33
CA THR A 227 17.75 15.34 14.47
C THR A 227 18.01 15.00 13.01
N PRO A 228 17.11 15.38 12.09
CA PRO A 228 17.27 15.11 10.67
C PRO A 228 18.52 15.74 10.07
N TYR A 229 19.21 15.02 9.19
CA TYR A 229 20.32 15.57 8.42
C TYR A 229 19.82 16.59 7.39
N ILE A 230 18.70 16.31 6.72
CA ILE A 230 18.04 17.25 5.81
C ILE A 230 17.42 18.36 6.66
N SER A 231 17.98 19.56 6.62
CA SER A 231 17.56 20.67 7.50
C SER A 231 16.32 21.39 7.01
N SER A 232 16.01 21.31 5.70
CA SER A 232 14.81 21.94 5.10
C SER A 232 14.36 21.19 3.86
N ILE A 233 13.05 21.23 3.61
CA ILE A 233 12.37 20.57 2.49
C ILE A 233 11.42 21.57 1.85
N ASP A 234 11.53 21.76 0.53
CA ASP A 234 10.52 22.43 -0.27
C ASP A 234 9.74 21.39 -1.06
N ALA A 235 8.48 21.15 -0.70
CA ALA A 235 7.56 20.34 -1.47
C ALA A 235 6.88 21.20 -2.53
N LEU A 236 7.31 21.05 -3.79
CA LEU A 236 6.86 21.85 -4.94
C LEU A 236 5.63 21.20 -5.58
N CYS A 237 4.58 21.98 -5.79
CA CYS A 237 3.28 21.52 -6.27
C CYS A 237 3.23 21.48 -7.80
N TYR A 238 2.72 20.37 -8.35
CA TYR A 238 2.46 20.18 -9.78
C TYR A 238 1.03 19.69 -9.98
N LYS A 239 0.45 19.95 -11.16
CA LYS A 239 -0.93 19.54 -11.48
C LYS A 239 -1.04 18.09 -11.90
N THR A 240 0.01 17.54 -12.48
CA THR A 240 0.04 16.17 -13.01
C THR A 240 1.36 15.46 -12.70
N ASP A 241 1.31 14.13 -12.68
CA ASP A 241 2.51 13.28 -12.57
C ASP A 241 3.52 13.55 -13.70
N ASP A 242 3.06 13.87 -14.92
CA ASP A 242 3.94 14.13 -16.06
C ASP A 242 4.64 15.49 -15.93
N GLU A 243 3.96 16.54 -15.42
CA GLU A 243 4.59 17.83 -15.12
C GLU A 243 5.67 17.67 -14.03
N ALA A 244 5.36 16.95 -12.96
CA ALA A 244 6.33 16.66 -11.90
C ALA A 244 7.52 15.85 -12.41
N LEU A 245 7.29 14.88 -13.31
CA LEU A 245 8.36 14.11 -13.96
C LEU A 245 9.25 15.00 -14.82
N GLN A 246 8.67 15.93 -15.57
CA GLN A 246 9.43 16.90 -16.37
C GLN A 246 10.26 17.82 -15.47
N ALA A 247 9.72 18.30 -14.36
CA ALA A 247 10.46 19.08 -13.38
C ALA A 247 11.63 18.31 -12.78
N PHE A 248 11.45 17.00 -12.51
CA PHE A 248 12.55 16.13 -12.10
C PHE A 248 13.62 16.04 -13.19
N GLU A 249 13.24 15.89 -14.46
CA GLU A 249 14.17 15.83 -15.58
C GLU A 249 14.95 17.15 -15.78
N ASN A 250 14.29 18.28 -15.53
CA ASN A 250 14.89 19.63 -15.59
C ASN A 250 15.77 19.98 -14.36
N GLU A 251 15.92 19.06 -13.40
CA GLU A 251 16.67 19.28 -12.15
C GLU A 251 16.05 20.33 -11.21
N GLU A 252 14.74 20.57 -11.34
CA GLU A 252 13.98 21.48 -10.47
C GLU A 252 13.65 20.84 -9.11
N ILE A 253 13.54 19.51 -9.06
CA ILE A 253 13.29 18.72 -7.85
C ILE A 253 14.31 17.59 -7.68
N ASP A 254 14.53 17.17 -6.45
CA ASP A 254 15.54 16.19 -6.07
C ASP A 254 14.97 14.79 -5.85
N ILE A 255 13.68 14.73 -5.43
CA ILE A 255 12.93 13.50 -5.19
C ILE A 255 11.53 13.62 -5.82
N LEU A 256 11.08 12.54 -6.45
CA LEU A 256 9.73 12.43 -7.00
C LEU A 256 9.16 11.03 -6.76
N MET A 257 7.99 10.94 -6.14
CA MET A 257 7.18 9.73 -6.09
C MET A 257 6.08 9.82 -7.15
N THR A 258 6.15 8.96 -8.19
CA THR A 258 5.22 9.03 -9.30
C THR A 258 4.64 7.67 -9.67
N ARG A 259 3.43 7.70 -10.23
CA ARG A 259 2.76 6.56 -10.88
C ARG A 259 2.61 6.77 -12.39
N SER A 260 3.23 7.82 -12.94
CA SER A 260 3.23 8.07 -14.38
C SER A 260 3.80 6.86 -15.13
N PRO A 261 3.08 6.34 -16.15
CA PRO A 261 3.64 5.33 -17.04
C PRO A 261 4.94 5.81 -17.74
N SER A 262 5.11 7.10 -17.92
CA SER A 262 6.31 7.70 -18.50
C SER A 262 7.56 7.49 -17.64
N ALA A 263 7.42 7.27 -16.34
CA ALA A 263 8.52 7.02 -15.43
C ALA A 263 9.10 5.59 -15.55
N ILE A 264 8.42 4.67 -16.24
CA ILE A 264 8.88 3.28 -16.46
C ILE A 264 10.30 3.25 -17.02
N ARG A 265 10.67 4.19 -17.90
CA ARG A 265 11.99 4.29 -18.51
C ARG A 265 13.13 4.44 -17.52
N TYR A 266 12.83 4.89 -16.30
CA TYR A 266 13.82 5.07 -15.22
C TYR A 266 13.90 3.88 -14.27
N ARG A 267 13.01 2.92 -14.40
CA ARG A 267 12.96 1.78 -13.48
C ARG A 267 14.26 0.96 -13.53
N GLY A 268 14.82 0.70 -12.35
CA GLY A 268 16.10 -0.02 -12.21
C GLY A 268 17.32 0.80 -12.64
N VAL A 269 17.16 2.08 -12.97
CA VAL A 269 18.29 2.96 -13.24
C VAL A 269 18.97 3.31 -11.92
N VAL A 270 20.27 3.03 -11.85
CA VAL A 270 21.16 3.47 -10.78
C VAL A 270 22.35 4.15 -11.46
N SER A 271 22.48 5.44 -11.28
CA SER A 271 23.55 6.23 -11.88
C SER A 271 23.97 7.35 -10.90
N ASN A 272 25.04 8.06 -11.26
CA ASN A 272 25.47 9.21 -10.47
C ASN A 272 24.49 10.40 -10.48
N ARG A 273 23.45 10.35 -11.31
CA ARG A 273 22.48 11.45 -11.50
C ARG A 273 21.05 11.07 -11.19
N ILE A 274 20.69 9.80 -11.35
CA ILE A 274 19.31 9.32 -11.14
C ILE A 274 19.40 7.93 -10.51
N ASN A 275 18.68 7.76 -9.41
CA ASN A 275 18.43 6.48 -8.80
C ASN A 275 16.91 6.25 -8.78
N SER A 276 16.48 5.02 -9.04
CA SER A 276 15.07 4.67 -9.02
C SER A 276 14.82 3.50 -8.08
N TYR A 277 13.71 3.60 -7.35
CA TYR A 277 13.26 2.58 -6.41
C TYR A 277 11.78 2.32 -6.66
N ASP A 278 11.38 1.04 -6.68
CA ASP A 278 9.96 0.69 -6.73
C ASP A 278 9.35 0.89 -5.34
N TYR A 279 8.18 1.51 -5.27
CA TYR A 279 7.38 1.51 -4.05
C TYR A 279 6.04 0.84 -4.30
N SER A 280 5.50 0.27 -3.25
CA SER A 280 4.24 -0.43 -3.33
C SER A 280 3.07 0.47 -2.97
N THR A 281 2.04 0.44 -3.83
CA THR A 281 0.76 1.09 -3.53
C THR A 281 -0.18 0.15 -2.75
N ARG A 282 -1.30 0.69 -2.28
CA ARG A 282 -2.41 -0.07 -1.68
C ARG A 282 -3.50 -0.44 -2.69
N GLN A 283 -3.24 -0.27 -3.98
CA GLN A 283 -4.18 -0.54 -5.05
C GLN A 283 -4.02 -1.95 -5.60
N LEU A 284 -5.01 -2.81 -5.34
CA LEU A 284 -5.11 -4.18 -5.84
C LEU A 284 -6.00 -4.21 -7.09
N GLU A 285 -5.41 -4.47 -8.25
CA GLU A 285 -6.17 -4.74 -9.48
C GLU A 285 -6.74 -6.15 -9.47
N CYS A 286 -8.01 -6.24 -9.80
CA CYS A 286 -8.78 -7.48 -9.76
C CYS A 286 -9.62 -7.66 -11.02
N LEU A 287 -9.80 -8.90 -11.44
CA LEU A 287 -10.89 -9.28 -12.33
C LEU A 287 -12.07 -9.75 -11.46
N MET A 288 -13.09 -8.91 -11.32
CA MET A 288 -14.34 -9.27 -10.66
C MET A 288 -15.09 -10.29 -11.48
N LEU A 289 -15.58 -11.34 -10.83
CA LEU A 289 -16.42 -12.39 -11.36
C LEU A 289 -17.78 -12.27 -10.69
N ASN A 290 -18.85 -12.16 -11.45
CA ASN A 290 -20.19 -11.98 -10.88
C ASN A 290 -20.76 -13.28 -10.30
N ASN A 291 -20.86 -13.37 -8.98
CA ASN A 291 -21.38 -14.57 -8.29
C ASN A 291 -22.91 -14.56 -8.09
N SER A 292 -23.64 -13.57 -8.63
CA SER A 292 -25.10 -13.50 -8.43
C SER A 292 -25.85 -14.66 -9.12
N SER A 293 -27.07 -14.94 -8.64
CA SER A 293 -27.96 -15.91 -9.28
C SER A 293 -28.27 -15.47 -10.72
N GLY A 294 -28.14 -16.39 -11.68
CA GLY A 294 -28.31 -16.11 -13.10
C GLY A 294 -27.06 -15.64 -13.85
N SER A 295 -25.97 -15.30 -13.15
CA SER A 295 -24.69 -15.06 -13.81
C SER A 295 -24.04 -16.35 -14.30
N LYS A 296 -23.38 -16.29 -15.46
CA LYS A 296 -22.60 -17.40 -16.01
C LYS A 296 -21.38 -17.74 -15.16
N THR A 297 -20.86 -16.75 -14.41
CA THR A 297 -19.71 -16.90 -13.52
C THR A 297 -20.10 -17.27 -12.07
N ARG A 298 -21.40 -17.58 -11.81
CA ARG A 298 -21.84 -18.08 -10.51
C ARG A 298 -21.22 -19.43 -10.15
N ASP A 299 -21.07 -20.32 -11.13
CA ASP A 299 -20.51 -21.64 -10.93
C ASP A 299 -19.01 -21.55 -10.60
N LEU A 300 -18.55 -22.26 -9.56
CA LEU A 300 -17.17 -22.26 -9.13
C LEU A 300 -16.23 -22.81 -10.21
N LYS A 301 -16.63 -23.86 -10.94
CA LYS A 301 -15.82 -24.43 -12.04
C LYS A 301 -15.65 -23.41 -13.17
N MET A 302 -16.71 -22.62 -13.49
CA MET A 302 -16.60 -21.54 -14.47
C MET A 302 -15.61 -20.46 -14.03
N ARG A 303 -15.64 -20.02 -12.75
CA ARG A 303 -14.68 -19.06 -12.23
C ARG A 303 -13.26 -19.60 -12.28
N ARG A 304 -13.05 -20.84 -11.84
CA ARG A 304 -11.73 -21.51 -11.88
C ARG A 304 -11.23 -21.71 -13.30
N ALA A 305 -12.10 -22.03 -14.26
CA ALA A 305 -11.77 -22.11 -15.68
C ALA A 305 -11.25 -20.75 -16.21
N ILE A 306 -11.97 -19.67 -15.92
CA ILE A 306 -11.55 -18.31 -16.28
C ILE A 306 -10.21 -17.96 -15.64
N MET A 307 -10.02 -18.26 -14.35
CA MET A 307 -8.78 -17.99 -13.62
C MET A 307 -7.59 -18.77 -14.20
N SER A 308 -7.80 -20.06 -14.54
CA SER A 308 -6.77 -20.90 -15.17
C SER A 308 -6.42 -20.46 -16.58
N ALA A 309 -7.33 -19.80 -17.31
CA ALA A 309 -7.08 -19.27 -18.65
C ALA A 309 -6.23 -17.99 -18.66
N ILE A 310 -6.09 -17.29 -17.51
CA ILE A 310 -5.43 -15.98 -17.46
C ILE A 310 -3.97 -16.11 -17.02
N ASN A 311 -3.06 -15.79 -17.95
CA ASN A 311 -1.62 -15.71 -17.69
C ASN A 311 -1.24 -14.35 -17.11
N LYS A 312 -1.16 -14.26 -15.79
CA LYS A 312 -0.79 -13.02 -15.08
C LYS A 312 0.63 -12.55 -15.44
N THR A 313 1.58 -13.48 -15.57
CA THR A 313 2.96 -13.14 -15.95
C THR A 313 2.99 -12.45 -17.32
N ARG A 314 2.20 -12.95 -18.28
CA ARG A 314 2.07 -12.31 -19.59
C ARG A 314 1.47 -10.91 -19.50
N LEU A 315 0.42 -10.69 -18.68
CA LEU A 315 -0.11 -9.35 -18.43
C LEU A 315 0.97 -8.40 -17.88
N ILE A 316 1.76 -8.88 -16.91
CA ILE A 316 2.82 -8.08 -16.27
C ILE A 316 3.91 -7.71 -17.26
N THR A 317 4.35 -8.64 -18.08
CA THR A 317 5.48 -8.41 -19.00
C THR A 317 5.09 -7.64 -20.25
N SER A 318 3.92 -7.91 -20.83
CA SER A 318 3.52 -7.32 -22.12
C SER A 318 2.74 -6.01 -21.97
N VAL A 319 1.95 -5.84 -20.90
CA VAL A 319 1.13 -4.65 -20.69
C VAL A 319 1.77 -3.71 -19.67
N TYR A 320 2.09 -4.24 -18.47
CA TYR A 320 2.53 -3.41 -17.34
C TYR A 320 4.04 -3.24 -17.23
N GLN A 321 4.82 -3.89 -18.08
CA GLN A 321 6.29 -3.79 -18.14
C GLN A 321 6.97 -3.91 -16.76
N GLY A 322 6.33 -4.68 -15.87
CA GLY A 322 6.85 -4.96 -14.52
C GLY A 322 6.53 -3.92 -13.44
N ILE A 323 5.80 -2.84 -13.71
CA ILE A 323 5.39 -1.85 -12.68
C ILE A 323 4.25 -2.33 -11.77
N VAL A 324 4.13 -3.62 -11.60
CA VAL A 324 3.13 -4.26 -10.76
C VAL A 324 3.73 -5.50 -10.10
N THR A 325 3.20 -5.88 -8.95
CA THR A 325 3.60 -7.10 -8.23
C THR A 325 2.47 -8.11 -8.31
N GLN A 326 2.72 -9.26 -8.92
CA GLN A 326 1.74 -10.35 -9.04
C GLN A 326 1.24 -10.80 -7.67
N THR A 327 -0.05 -11.12 -7.59
CA THR A 327 -0.62 -11.73 -6.39
C THR A 327 -1.72 -12.73 -6.74
N ASP A 328 -1.92 -13.70 -5.87
CA ASP A 328 -3.05 -14.65 -5.89
C ASP A 328 -4.01 -14.40 -4.72
N THR A 329 -3.64 -13.52 -3.79
CA THR A 329 -4.40 -13.21 -2.58
C THR A 329 -4.74 -11.72 -2.51
N ILE A 330 -5.63 -11.38 -1.57
CA ILE A 330 -5.94 -10.00 -1.21
C ILE A 330 -4.92 -9.40 -0.22
N GLN A 331 -3.87 -10.15 0.10
CA GLN A 331 -2.76 -9.72 0.93
C GLN A 331 -1.52 -9.53 0.07
N LYS A 332 -0.72 -8.54 0.44
CA LYS A 332 0.54 -8.28 -0.23
C LYS A 332 1.64 -9.21 0.31
N SER A 333 2.45 -9.75 -0.60
CA SER A 333 3.65 -10.51 -0.21
C SER A 333 4.60 -9.62 0.61
N GLY A 334 5.31 -10.21 1.56
CA GLY A 334 6.20 -9.50 2.48
C GLY A 334 5.51 -8.93 3.72
N THR A 335 4.16 -8.93 3.81
CA THR A 335 3.47 -8.54 5.04
C THR A 335 3.37 -9.71 6.03
N TRP A 336 3.29 -9.41 7.32
CA TRP A 336 3.24 -10.43 8.38
C TRP A 336 1.98 -11.32 8.36
N LEU A 337 0.93 -10.89 7.68
CA LEU A 337 -0.32 -11.63 7.47
C LEU A 337 -0.33 -12.44 6.18
N TYR A 338 0.66 -12.25 5.32
CA TYR A 338 0.70 -12.93 4.02
C TYR A 338 0.78 -14.45 4.19
N LYS A 339 -0.01 -15.14 3.39
CA LYS A 339 0.00 -16.59 3.26
C LYS A 339 -0.10 -16.96 1.78
N ASP A 340 0.81 -17.80 1.33
CA ASP A 340 0.73 -18.38 -0.01
C ASP A 340 -0.52 -19.29 -0.13
N ILE A 341 -1.17 -19.20 -1.30
CA ILE A 341 -2.21 -20.13 -1.68
C ILE A 341 -1.55 -21.37 -2.28
N GLY A 342 -1.66 -22.48 -1.58
CA GLY A 342 -1.16 -23.77 -2.03
C GLY A 342 -2.12 -24.52 -2.96
N THR A 343 -2.05 -25.83 -2.94
CA THR A 343 -3.04 -26.73 -3.54
C THR A 343 -4.27 -26.78 -2.65
N LEU A 344 -5.45 -26.58 -3.23
CA LEU A 344 -6.73 -26.58 -2.51
C LEU A 344 -7.17 -28.00 -2.15
N SER A 345 -8.21 -28.10 -1.33
CA SER A 345 -8.73 -29.38 -0.79
C SER A 345 -9.15 -30.37 -1.88
N ASP A 346 -9.61 -29.87 -3.02
CA ASP A 346 -10.02 -30.66 -4.19
C ASP A 346 -8.90 -30.85 -5.24
N GLY A 347 -7.66 -30.48 -4.90
CA GLY A 347 -6.49 -30.60 -5.78
C GLY A 347 -6.31 -29.46 -6.78
N TYR A 348 -7.19 -28.46 -6.80
CA TYR A 348 -7.02 -27.28 -7.64
C TYR A 348 -5.78 -26.48 -7.19
N LYS A 349 -4.95 -26.09 -8.16
CA LYS A 349 -3.78 -25.22 -7.96
C LYS A 349 -4.05 -23.87 -8.64
N TYR A 350 -3.81 -22.79 -7.93
CA TYR A 350 -3.84 -21.47 -8.55
C TYR A 350 -2.74 -21.35 -9.60
N GLY A 351 -3.03 -20.61 -10.70
CA GLY A 351 -2.08 -20.32 -11.73
C GLY A 351 -2.63 -20.56 -13.13
N TYR A 352 -1.84 -20.15 -14.12
CA TYR A 352 -2.14 -20.32 -15.52
C TYR A 352 -2.02 -21.80 -15.92
N ASP A 353 -3.12 -22.36 -16.39
CA ASP A 353 -3.22 -23.75 -16.85
C ASP A 353 -4.38 -23.85 -17.86
N PRO A 354 -4.13 -23.61 -19.15
CA PRO A 354 -5.17 -23.62 -20.18
C PRO A 354 -5.80 -25.02 -20.41
N ASP A 355 -5.07 -26.11 -20.14
CA ASP A 355 -5.60 -27.47 -20.26
C ASP A 355 -6.64 -27.73 -19.17
N ARG A 356 -6.37 -27.29 -17.96
CA ARG A 356 -7.35 -27.33 -16.87
C ARG A 356 -8.55 -26.43 -17.17
N ALA A 357 -8.34 -25.23 -17.72
CA ALA A 357 -9.44 -24.37 -18.13
C ALA A 357 -10.36 -25.08 -19.12
N ASN A 358 -9.77 -25.74 -20.11
CA ASN A 358 -10.52 -26.53 -21.10
C ASN A 358 -11.29 -27.68 -20.44
N ALA A 359 -10.64 -28.48 -19.58
CA ALA A 359 -11.29 -29.59 -18.87
C ALA A 359 -12.50 -29.12 -18.04
N LEU A 360 -12.36 -28.02 -17.28
CA LEU A 360 -13.45 -27.45 -16.48
C LEU A 360 -14.62 -26.95 -17.35
N LEU A 361 -14.32 -26.39 -18.52
CA LEU A 361 -15.34 -25.95 -19.47
C LEU A 361 -16.09 -27.13 -20.10
N ASP A 362 -15.36 -28.23 -20.41
CA ASP A 362 -15.96 -29.48 -20.91
C ASP A 362 -16.89 -30.10 -19.85
N GLU A 363 -16.46 -30.16 -18.57
CA GLU A 363 -17.29 -30.62 -17.45
C GLU A 363 -18.58 -29.79 -17.26
N LEU A 364 -18.56 -28.51 -17.63
CA LEU A 364 -19.72 -27.62 -17.61
C LEU A 364 -20.64 -27.76 -18.85
N GLY A 365 -20.28 -28.69 -19.77
CA GLY A 365 -21.01 -28.95 -21.00
C GLY A 365 -20.81 -27.92 -22.11
N TRP A 366 -19.72 -27.14 -22.01
CA TRP A 366 -19.26 -26.24 -23.06
C TRP A 366 -18.21 -26.94 -23.96
N ASP A 367 -18.53 -28.12 -24.45
CA ASP A 367 -17.63 -29.05 -25.13
C ASP A 367 -17.75 -29.04 -26.66
N GLN A 368 -18.68 -28.25 -27.21
CA GLN A 368 -18.85 -28.03 -28.64
C GLN A 368 -18.26 -26.69 -29.05
N TYR A 369 -18.01 -26.53 -30.36
CA TYR A 369 -17.48 -25.29 -30.92
C TYR A 369 -18.36 -24.78 -32.07
N ASP A 370 -18.41 -23.45 -32.20
CA ASP A 370 -18.99 -22.80 -33.36
C ASP A 370 -17.95 -22.65 -34.49
N ASP A 371 -18.39 -22.13 -35.67
CA ASP A 371 -17.53 -21.99 -36.86
C ASP A 371 -16.36 -20.99 -36.64
N LYS A 372 -16.37 -20.23 -35.56
CA LYS A 372 -15.34 -19.28 -35.17
C LYS A 372 -14.40 -19.82 -34.09
N GLY A 373 -14.61 -21.05 -33.65
CA GLY A 373 -13.81 -21.70 -32.62
C GLY A 373 -14.22 -21.33 -31.18
N TYR A 374 -15.38 -20.69 -30.99
CA TYR A 374 -15.90 -20.43 -29.66
C TYR A 374 -16.73 -21.60 -29.13
N ARG A 375 -16.60 -21.87 -27.84
CA ARG A 375 -17.32 -22.92 -27.14
C ARG A 375 -18.83 -22.66 -27.11
N CYS A 376 -19.58 -23.71 -27.29
CA CYS A 376 -21.05 -23.68 -27.25
C CYS A 376 -21.61 -24.96 -26.64
N LYS A 377 -22.87 -24.91 -26.27
CA LYS A 377 -23.67 -26.05 -25.84
C LYS A 377 -25.05 -26.03 -26.49
N THR A 378 -25.60 -27.20 -26.65
CA THR A 378 -26.98 -27.35 -27.11
C THR A 378 -27.93 -27.15 -25.93
N THR A 379 -28.93 -26.26 -26.08
CA THR A 379 -29.97 -26.01 -25.12
C THR A 379 -31.33 -26.28 -25.77
N GLU A 380 -32.42 -26.25 -25.01
CA GLU A 380 -33.80 -26.35 -25.55
C GLU A 380 -34.09 -25.26 -26.60
N ASN A 381 -33.42 -24.11 -26.49
CA ASN A 381 -33.52 -22.98 -27.42
C ASN A 381 -32.50 -23.00 -28.56
N GLY A 382 -31.83 -24.14 -28.79
CA GLY A 382 -30.80 -24.31 -29.82
C GLY A 382 -29.36 -24.16 -29.32
N LYS A 383 -28.43 -24.04 -30.25
CA LYS A 383 -26.99 -23.92 -29.97
C LYS A 383 -26.65 -22.54 -29.39
N GLN A 384 -26.10 -22.48 -28.17
CA GLN A 384 -25.73 -21.27 -27.47
C GLN A 384 -24.21 -21.15 -27.36
N THR A 385 -23.62 -20.06 -27.86
CA THR A 385 -22.20 -19.77 -27.71
C THR A 385 -21.90 -19.21 -26.29
N LEU A 386 -20.79 -19.67 -25.67
CA LEU A 386 -20.31 -19.14 -24.40
C LEU A 386 -19.77 -17.71 -24.62
N THR A 387 -20.55 -16.72 -24.23
CA THR A 387 -20.22 -15.32 -24.37
C THR A 387 -20.24 -14.63 -23.01
N LEU A 388 -19.17 -13.90 -22.66
CA LEU A 388 -19.04 -13.12 -21.44
C LEU A 388 -18.85 -11.64 -21.76
N ARG A 389 -19.37 -10.76 -20.91
CA ARG A 389 -19.15 -9.31 -20.97
C ARG A 389 -17.99 -8.95 -20.05
N LEU A 390 -16.91 -8.40 -20.59
CA LEU A 390 -15.77 -7.87 -19.86
C LEU A 390 -15.83 -6.35 -19.87
N ASN A 391 -16.10 -5.77 -18.73
CA ASN A 391 -16.14 -4.33 -18.53
C ASN A 391 -14.86 -3.84 -17.86
N TYR A 392 -14.48 -2.59 -18.09
CA TYR A 392 -13.36 -1.96 -17.40
C TYR A 392 -13.58 -0.45 -17.22
N TYR A 393 -12.88 0.15 -16.23
CA TYR A 393 -12.81 1.60 -16.12
C TYR A 393 -11.85 2.18 -17.15
N ASN A 394 -12.33 3.18 -17.88
CA ASN A 394 -11.51 3.98 -18.78
C ASN A 394 -10.99 5.19 -18.01
N GLU A 395 -9.72 5.14 -17.62
CA GLU A 395 -9.03 6.23 -16.96
C GLU A 395 -8.39 7.15 -18.02
N ALA A 396 -8.64 8.46 -17.92
CA ALA A 396 -8.00 9.44 -18.80
C ALA A 396 -6.46 9.39 -18.60
N GLY A 397 -5.72 9.35 -19.71
CA GLY A 397 -4.26 9.27 -19.69
C GLY A 397 -3.68 7.90 -19.32
N ASN A 398 -4.50 6.89 -19.02
CA ASN A 398 -4.04 5.54 -18.65
C ASN A 398 -4.62 4.48 -19.59
N ALA A 399 -3.88 4.13 -20.63
CA ALA A 399 -4.28 3.08 -21.59
C ALA A 399 -4.08 1.64 -21.05
N LEU A 400 -3.31 1.44 -19.98
CA LEU A 400 -2.86 0.10 -19.53
C LEU A 400 -4.03 -0.82 -19.17
N ARG A 401 -5.09 -0.29 -18.53
CA ARG A 401 -6.26 -1.12 -18.18
C ARG A 401 -7.05 -1.55 -19.43
N LYS A 402 -7.10 -0.71 -20.46
CA LYS A 402 -7.67 -1.08 -21.76
C LYS A 402 -6.87 -2.21 -22.41
N GLU A 403 -5.55 -2.07 -22.45
CA GLU A 403 -4.65 -3.08 -23.01
C GLU A 403 -4.75 -4.40 -22.24
N ALA A 404 -4.80 -4.34 -20.90
CA ALA A 404 -5.03 -5.51 -20.06
C ALA A 404 -6.36 -6.20 -20.36
N ALA A 405 -7.45 -5.44 -20.55
CA ALA A 405 -8.76 -6.01 -20.90
C ALA A 405 -8.73 -6.71 -22.26
N LEU A 406 -8.05 -6.15 -23.27
CA LEU A 406 -7.90 -6.76 -24.59
C LEU A 406 -7.00 -8.00 -24.54
N GLU A 407 -5.96 -8.00 -23.72
CA GLU A 407 -5.11 -9.17 -23.52
C GLU A 407 -5.85 -10.30 -22.80
N ILE A 408 -6.66 -9.98 -21.77
CA ILE A 408 -7.56 -10.94 -21.11
C ILE A 408 -8.56 -11.51 -22.12
N GLN A 409 -9.13 -10.69 -23.00
CA GLN A 409 -10.01 -11.16 -24.09
C GLN A 409 -9.31 -12.19 -24.96
N THR A 410 -8.06 -11.92 -25.34
CA THR A 410 -7.24 -12.83 -26.17
C THR A 410 -7.00 -14.16 -25.46
N MET A 411 -6.66 -14.13 -24.16
CA MET A 411 -6.45 -15.33 -23.36
C MET A 411 -7.73 -16.16 -23.22
N LEU A 412 -8.88 -15.52 -22.98
CA LEU A 412 -10.17 -16.20 -22.89
C LEU A 412 -10.59 -16.81 -24.24
N ALA A 413 -10.31 -16.12 -25.35
CA ALA A 413 -10.58 -16.66 -26.69
C ALA A 413 -9.74 -17.92 -27.00
N ALA A 414 -8.51 -18.01 -26.47
CA ALA A 414 -7.63 -19.18 -26.64
C ALA A 414 -8.21 -20.47 -26.04
N VAL A 415 -9.07 -20.35 -25.03
CA VAL A 415 -9.83 -21.49 -24.46
C VAL A 415 -11.30 -21.54 -24.94
N GLY A 416 -11.63 -20.81 -26.00
CA GLY A 416 -12.94 -20.82 -26.66
C GLY A 416 -14.01 -19.94 -25.99
N ILE A 417 -13.68 -19.09 -25.05
CA ILE A 417 -14.64 -18.16 -24.43
C ILE A 417 -14.72 -16.87 -25.26
N LYS A 418 -15.88 -16.61 -25.88
CA LYS A 418 -16.16 -15.35 -26.57
C LYS A 418 -16.33 -14.23 -25.54
N THR A 419 -15.63 -13.10 -25.73
CA THR A 419 -15.73 -11.99 -24.80
C THR A 419 -16.03 -10.69 -25.52
N THR A 420 -16.98 -9.90 -25.02
CA THR A 420 -17.25 -8.53 -25.49
C THR A 420 -16.67 -7.54 -24.48
N VAL A 421 -15.80 -6.63 -24.94
CA VAL A 421 -15.10 -5.67 -24.10
C VAL A 421 -15.80 -4.31 -24.16
N SER A 422 -16.08 -3.70 -23.00
CA SER A 422 -16.75 -2.39 -22.89
C SER A 422 -16.06 -1.51 -21.87
N ALA A 423 -15.77 -0.26 -22.27
CA ALA A 423 -15.19 0.79 -21.43
C ALA A 423 -16.27 1.64 -20.77
N TYR A 424 -16.06 2.02 -19.51
CA TYR A 424 -16.96 2.90 -18.75
C TYR A 424 -16.17 4.00 -18.04
N SER A 425 -16.77 5.19 -17.90
CA SER A 425 -16.28 6.19 -16.94
C SER A 425 -16.33 5.61 -15.52
N TYR A 426 -15.59 6.21 -14.58
CA TYR A 426 -15.59 5.77 -13.18
C TYR A 426 -17.02 5.69 -12.60
N GLU A 427 -17.81 6.73 -12.78
CA GLU A 427 -19.19 6.81 -12.27
C GLU A 427 -20.10 5.70 -12.85
N ASN A 428 -20.12 5.56 -14.17
CA ASN A 428 -20.95 4.55 -14.85
C ASN A 428 -20.47 3.13 -14.54
N GLY A 429 -19.17 2.91 -14.45
CA GLY A 429 -18.58 1.64 -14.06
C GLY A 429 -18.90 1.26 -12.62
N ALA A 430 -18.83 2.21 -11.68
CA ALA A 430 -19.22 2.01 -10.29
C ALA A 430 -20.72 1.63 -10.16
N ALA A 431 -21.59 2.28 -10.95
CA ALA A 431 -23.01 1.93 -11.00
C ALA A 431 -23.23 0.49 -11.50
N LYS A 432 -22.49 0.06 -12.53
CA LYS A 432 -22.57 -1.33 -13.03
C LYS A 432 -22.03 -2.36 -12.04
N LEU A 433 -20.93 -2.06 -11.34
CA LEU A 433 -20.42 -2.91 -10.25
C LEU A 433 -21.45 -3.03 -9.12
N LYS A 434 -22.03 -1.91 -8.69
CA LYS A 434 -23.05 -1.89 -7.64
C LYS A 434 -24.34 -2.61 -8.04
N SER A 435 -24.76 -2.54 -9.30
CA SER A 435 -25.97 -3.24 -9.80
C SER A 435 -25.71 -4.71 -10.12
N GLY A 436 -24.47 -5.14 -10.36
CA GLY A 436 -24.12 -6.47 -10.85
C GLY A 436 -24.37 -6.66 -12.35
N ASP A 437 -24.44 -5.57 -13.13
CA ASP A 437 -24.66 -5.63 -14.58
C ASP A 437 -23.34 -5.85 -15.34
N TYR A 438 -22.72 -6.99 -15.11
CA TYR A 438 -21.51 -7.48 -15.78
C TYR A 438 -21.37 -8.99 -15.59
N ASP A 439 -20.54 -9.65 -16.39
CA ASP A 439 -20.06 -11.01 -16.14
C ASP A 439 -18.64 -10.94 -15.55
N LEU A 440 -17.76 -10.15 -16.18
CA LEU A 440 -16.40 -9.85 -15.76
C LEU A 440 -16.21 -8.33 -15.67
N PHE A 441 -15.47 -7.84 -14.68
CA PHE A 441 -15.13 -6.42 -14.58
C PHE A 441 -13.69 -6.22 -14.10
N LEU A 442 -12.86 -5.59 -14.92
CA LEU A 442 -11.48 -5.24 -14.54
C LEU A 442 -11.48 -3.91 -13.78
N CYS A 443 -11.20 -3.97 -12.51
CA CYS A 443 -11.23 -2.83 -11.59
C CYS A 443 -10.22 -3.00 -10.46
N ALA A 444 -10.12 -2.01 -9.56
CA ALA A 444 -9.22 -2.06 -8.43
C ALA A 444 -9.96 -1.83 -7.11
N TYR A 445 -9.42 -2.43 -6.05
CA TYR A 445 -9.67 -2.03 -4.68
C TYR A 445 -8.53 -1.15 -4.18
N ASN A 446 -8.86 -0.08 -3.47
CA ASN A 446 -7.92 0.64 -2.63
C ASN A 446 -8.11 0.13 -1.20
N PHE A 447 -7.10 -0.56 -0.69
CA PHE A 447 -7.07 -1.01 0.70
C PHE A 447 -6.58 0.13 1.60
N ASP A 448 -7.11 0.23 2.81
CA ASP A 448 -6.53 1.07 3.85
C ASP A 448 -5.41 0.31 4.60
N PHE A 449 -4.86 0.91 5.64
CA PHE A 449 -3.84 0.26 6.46
C PHE A 449 -4.41 -0.87 7.34
N THR A 450 -5.71 -0.84 7.60
CA THR A 450 -6.34 -1.86 8.44
C THR A 450 -6.51 -3.15 7.65
N PRO A 451 -5.87 -4.24 8.07
CA PRO A 451 -6.04 -5.51 7.40
C PRO A 451 -7.38 -6.16 7.81
N ASP A 452 -8.48 -5.63 7.29
CA ASP A 452 -9.83 -6.18 7.49
C ASP A 452 -10.59 -6.25 6.15
N PRO A 453 -10.76 -7.44 5.56
CA PRO A 453 -11.38 -7.62 4.26
C PRO A 453 -12.91 -7.67 4.33
N THR A 454 -13.51 -7.36 5.47
CA THR A 454 -14.97 -7.41 5.66
C THR A 454 -15.71 -6.57 4.63
N PHE A 455 -15.13 -5.42 4.21
CA PHE A 455 -15.76 -4.54 3.23
C PHE A 455 -16.00 -5.20 1.86
N CYS A 456 -15.12 -6.12 1.43
CA CYS A 456 -15.19 -6.77 0.11
C CYS A 456 -15.62 -8.23 0.15
N LEU A 457 -15.47 -8.94 1.29
CA LEU A 457 -15.80 -10.37 1.40
C LEU A 457 -17.08 -10.67 2.18
N LEU A 458 -17.56 -9.75 3.02
CA LEU A 458 -18.85 -9.96 3.69
C LEU A 458 -20.00 -9.81 2.68
N SER A 459 -21.03 -10.65 2.82
CA SER A 459 -22.17 -10.70 1.86
C SER A 459 -22.86 -9.35 1.62
N ASN A 460 -22.92 -8.49 2.66
CA ASN A 460 -23.45 -7.13 2.59
C ASN A 460 -22.33 -6.04 2.69
N GLY A 461 -21.07 -6.41 2.49
CA GLY A 461 -19.96 -5.45 2.46
C GLY A 461 -20.15 -4.43 1.34
N TYR A 462 -19.89 -3.15 1.62
CA TYR A 462 -20.12 -2.06 0.66
C TYR A 462 -19.28 -2.20 -0.62
N GLY A 463 -18.13 -2.86 -0.53
CA GLY A 463 -17.23 -3.19 -1.63
C GLY A 463 -17.35 -4.63 -2.15
N ASN A 464 -18.37 -5.40 -1.74
CA ASN A 464 -18.61 -6.75 -2.28
C ASN A 464 -19.16 -6.67 -3.71
N TYR A 465 -18.36 -6.15 -4.61
CA TYR A 465 -18.73 -6.03 -6.02
C TYR A 465 -18.86 -7.38 -6.71
N ALA A 466 -18.12 -8.39 -6.26
CA ALA A 466 -18.26 -9.76 -6.79
C ALA A 466 -19.61 -10.42 -6.50
N ARG A 467 -20.48 -9.82 -5.68
CA ARG A 467 -21.75 -10.42 -5.25
C ARG A 467 -21.57 -11.77 -4.54
N TYR A 468 -20.42 -11.92 -3.92
CA TYR A 468 -20.04 -13.13 -3.21
C TYR A 468 -20.86 -13.34 -1.94
N ARG A 469 -21.22 -14.58 -1.67
CA ARG A 469 -21.94 -15.00 -0.47
C ARG A 469 -21.40 -16.33 0.01
N SER A 470 -20.95 -16.37 1.26
CA SER A 470 -20.46 -17.57 1.94
C SER A 470 -20.70 -17.43 3.44
N ASP A 471 -21.42 -18.38 4.03
CA ASP A 471 -21.66 -18.42 5.46
C ASP A 471 -20.35 -18.76 6.22
N THR A 472 -19.50 -19.60 5.62
CA THR A 472 -18.17 -19.92 6.14
C THR A 472 -17.30 -18.68 6.21
N MET A 473 -17.18 -17.95 5.10
CA MET A 473 -16.43 -16.68 5.06
C MET A 473 -17.00 -15.67 6.06
N SER A 474 -18.32 -15.53 6.12
CA SER A 474 -18.96 -14.62 7.09
C SER A 474 -18.65 -14.99 8.53
N SER A 475 -18.52 -16.29 8.82
CA SER A 475 -18.13 -16.78 10.16
C SER A 475 -16.67 -16.50 10.47
N LEU A 476 -15.77 -16.66 9.50
CA LEU A 476 -14.34 -16.35 9.62
C LEU A 476 -14.11 -14.85 9.81
N LEU A 477 -14.78 -13.99 9.04
CA LEU A 477 -14.71 -12.53 9.21
C LEU A 477 -15.19 -12.07 10.60
N LYS A 478 -16.22 -12.73 11.14
CA LYS A 478 -16.65 -12.48 12.52
C LYS A 478 -15.63 -12.99 13.55
N ALA A 479 -14.89 -14.06 13.23
CA ALA A 479 -13.88 -14.61 14.12
C ALA A 479 -12.70 -13.66 14.35
N LEU A 480 -12.32 -12.84 13.36
CA LEU A 480 -11.29 -11.79 13.53
C LEU A 480 -11.56 -10.88 14.75
N ARG A 481 -12.82 -10.72 15.12
CA ARG A 481 -13.30 -9.79 16.16
C ARG A 481 -13.82 -10.52 17.39
N ARG A 482 -13.33 -11.75 17.66
CA ARG A 482 -13.65 -12.53 18.86
C ARG A 482 -12.43 -12.68 19.76
N ALA A 483 -12.68 -12.88 21.05
CA ALA A 483 -11.65 -13.20 22.01
C ALA A 483 -10.85 -14.44 21.57
N PRO A 484 -9.53 -14.48 21.80
CA PRO A 484 -8.79 -15.71 21.72
C PRO A 484 -9.30 -16.71 22.78
N ALA A 485 -9.21 -18.00 22.48
CA ALA A 485 -9.39 -19.00 23.53
C ALA A 485 -8.25 -18.83 24.55
N VAL A 486 -8.62 -18.80 25.82
CA VAL A 486 -7.66 -18.67 26.95
C VAL A 486 -7.47 -19.98 27.70
N ASP A 487 -8.14 -21.05 27.22
CA ASP A 487 -8.04 -22.39 27.77
C ASP A 487 -6.60 -22.90 27.63
N GLY A 488 -6.03 -23.39 28.74
CA GLY A 488 -4.66 -23.89 28.79
C GLY A 488 -3.59 -22.85 29.16
N VAL A 489 -3.93 -21.56 29.28
CA VAL A 489 -2.99 -20.57 29.83
C VAL A 489 -3.09 -20.56 31.35
N THR A 490 -2.07 -21.05 32.01
CA THR A 490 -2.02 -21.13 33.47
C THR A 490 -1.88 -19.74 34.11
N GLU A 491 -2.26 -19.63 35.38
CA GLU A 491 -2.10 -18.36 36.12
C GLU A 491 -0.62 -17.98 36.29
N GLU A 492 0.26 -18.96 36.36
CA GLU A 492 1.71 -18.77 36.42
C GLU A 492 2.23 -18.13 35.13
N GLU A 493 1.84 -18.65 33.96
CA GLU A 493 2.22 -18.10 32.66
C GLU A 493 1.70 -16.66 32.47
N ARG A 494 0.49 -16.36 32.96
CA ARG A 494 -0.06 -14.98 32.93
C ARG A 494 0.76 -14.02 33.79
N LYS A 495 1.24 -14.45 34.94
CA LYS A 495 2.09 -13.67 35.84
C LYS A 495 3.49 -13.45 35.29
N GLN A 496 4.05 -14.48 34.64
CA GLN A 496 5.40 -14.42 34.06
C GLN A 496 5.46 -13.60 32.75
N ASN A 497 4.35 -13.48 32.02
CA ASN A 497 4.26 -12.73 30.79
C ASN A 497 3.08 -11.74 30.82
N PRO A 498 3.25 -10.52 31.28
CA PRO A 498 2.18 -9.51 31.29
C PRO A 498 1.54 -9.25 29.91
N GLY A 499 2.31 -9.45 28.81
CA GLY A 499 1.83 -9.31 27.42
C GLY A 499 1.16 -10.58 26.84
N TRP A 500 0.88 -11.61 27.65
CA TRP A 500 0.36 -12.88 27.17
C TRP A 500 -0.92 -12.74 26.33
N LEU A 501 -1.86 -11.90 26.79
CA LEU A 501 -3.15 -11.71 26.10
C LEU A 501 -2.97 -11.02 24.74
N LEU A 502 -2.13 -9.99 24.67
CA LEU A 502 -1.78 -9.32 23.41
C LEU A 502 -1.14 -10.30 22.43
N THR A 503 -0.24 -11.14 22.91
CA THR A 503 0.41 -12.19 22.10
C THR A 503 -0.62 -13.19 21.56
N LEU A 504 -1.55 -13.64 22.40
CA LEU A 504 -2.65 -14.51 21.94
C LEU A 504 -3.55 -13.84 20.91
N MET A 505 -3.91 -12.57 21.12
CA MET A 505 -4.72 -11.80 20.17
C MET A 505 -4.01 -11.65 18.82
N LYS A 506 -2.72 -11.36 18.82
CA LYS A 506 -1.88 -11.27 17.61
C LYS A 506 -1.83 -12.59 16.86
N ASN A 507 -1.53 -13.68 17.56
CA ASN A 507 -1.41 -15.02 16.96
C ASN A 507 -2.76 -15.48 16.40
N LYS A 508 -3.84 -15.26 17.14
CA LYS A 508 -5.19 -15.56 16.67
C LYS A 508 -5.54 -14.76 15.43
N PHE A 509 -5.27 -13.45 15.43
CA PHE A 509 -5.53 -12.59 14.29
C PHE A 509 -4.82 -13.08 13.02
N ARG A 510 -3.55 -13.48 13.14
CA ARG A 510 -2.78 -14.08 12.05
C ARG A 510 -3.38 -15.42 11.59
N SER A 511 -3.78 -16.27 12.52
CA SER A 511 -4.41 -17.57 12.23
C SER A 511 -5.74 -17.39 11.50
N ASP A 512 -6.60 -16.47 11.97
CA ASP A 512 -7.89 -16.18 11.35
C ASP A 512 -7.71 -15.63 9.93
N TRP A 513 -6.71 -14.77 9.72
CA TRP A 513 -6.35 -14.30 8.38
C TRP A 513 -5.90 -15.44 7.47
N GLY A 514 -5.12 -16.37 7.99
CA GLY A 514 -4.75 -17.58 7.25
C GLY A 514 -5.99 -18.38 6.81
N ALA A 515 -6.96 -18.57 7.69
CA ALA A 515 -8.21 -19.26 7.39
C ALA A 515 -9.09 -18.49 6.37
N ILE A 516 -9.12 -17.15 6.44
CA ILE A 516 -9.79 -16.29 5.45
C ILE A 516 -9.13 -16.45 4.08
N THR A 517 -7.80 -16.50 4.02
CA THR A 517 -7.05 -16.68 2.78
C THR A 517 -7.34 -18.04 2.15
N ASP A 518 -7.37 -19.12 2.95
CA ASP A 518 -7.72 -20.46 2.47
C ASP A 518 -9.16 -20.50 1.92
N GLN A 519 -10.12 -19.94 2.67
CA GLN A 519 -11.51 -19.90 2.22
C GLN A 519 -11.72 -19.03 0.98
N PHE A 520 -10.98 -17.90 0.88
CA PHE A 520 -10.97 -17.08 -0.33
C PHE A 520 -10.50 -17.88 -1.55
N ALA A 521 -9.45 -18.67 -1.37
CA ALA A 521 -8.92 -19.52 -2.41
C ALA A 521 -9.95 -20.61 -2.81
N GLU A 522 -10.53 -21.31 -1.83
CA GLU A 522 -11.53 -22.36 -2.09
C GLU A 522 -12.76 -21.81 -2.84
N ASP A 523 -13.30 -20.68 -2.44
CA ASP A 523 -14.48 -20.08 -3.03
C ASP A 523 -14.21 -19.30 -4.32
N SER A 524 -12.97 -18.85 -4.54
CA SER A 524 -12.54 -18.12 -5.73
C SER A 524 -13.50 -17.00 -6.16
N PRO A 525 -13.85 -16.04 -5.27
CA PRO A 525 -14.95 -15.09 -5.55
C PRO A 525 -14.61 -14.10 -6.67
N PHE A 526 -13.35 -13.71 -6.78
CA PHE A 526 -12.76 -12.88 -7.84
C PHE A 526 -11.28 -13.21 -7.99
N LEU A 527 -10.67 -12.79 -9.09
CA LEU A 527 -9.25 -13.02 -9.37
C LEU A 527 -8.42 -11.79 -9.01
N PRO A 528 -7.64 -11.79 -7.91
CA PRO A 528 -6.58 -10.83 -7.70
C PRO A 528 -5.55 -10.98 -8.82
N LEU A 529 -5.13 -9.86 -9.42
CA LEU A 529 -4.16 -9.87 -10.51
C LEU A 529 -2.79 -9.41 -10.03
N TYR A 530 -2.72 -8.20 -9.52
CA TYR A 530 -1.47 -7.57 -9.06
C TYR A 530 -1.72 -6.35 -8.19
N TRP A 531 -0.76 -6.07 -7.34
CA TRP A 531 -0.62 -4.78 -6.66
C TRP A 531 0.07 -3.79 -7.60
N ARG A 532 -0.47 -2.58 -7.71
CA ARG A 532 0.21 -1.52 -8.44
C ARG A 532 1.44 -1.07 -7.67
N ASN A 533 2.51 -0.77 -8.40
CA ASN A 533 3.69 -0.11 -7.87
C ASN A 533 3.79 1.30 -8.46
N GLY A 534 4.51 2.17 -7.78
CA GLY A 534 5.01 3.40 -8.32
C GLY A 534 6.53 3.40 -8.33
N VAL A 535 7.11 4.47 -8.80
CA VAL A 535 8.56 4.67 -8.86
C VAL A 535 8.92 5.91 -8.05
N VAL A 536 9.93 5.78 -7.19
CA VAL A 536 10.61 6.92 -6.59
C VAL A 536 11.85 7.20 -7.39
N LEU A 537 11.98 8.40 -7.87
CA LEU A 537 13.15 8.92 -8.55
C LEU A 537 13.89 9.85 -7.60
N THR A 538 15.21 9.69 -7.50
CA THR A 538 16.06 10.55 -6.67
C THR A 538 17.32 10.97 -7.41
N ARG A 539 17.80 12.18 -7.11
CA ARG A 539 19.07 12.68 -7.65
C ARG A 539 20.28 12.21 -6.84
N TYR A 540 20.06 11.89 -5.58
CA TYR A 540 21.12 11.48 -4.66
C TYR A 540 20.90 10.05 -4.17
N PRO A 541 21.96 9.30 -3.88
CA PRO A 541 21.86 7.95 -3.36
C PRO A 541 21.59 7.97 -1.84
N TYR A 542 20.37 8.33 -1.44
CA TYR A 542 19.97 8.31 -0.03
C TYR A 542 20.07 6.90 0.55
N SER A 543 20.66 6.77 1.73
CA SER A 543 21.03 5.47 2.30
C SER A 543 19.83 4.63 2.77
N SER A 544 18.67 5.23 3.03
CA SER A 544 17.52 4.59 3.70
C SER A 544 16.26 4.53 2.84
N ILE A 545 16.37 4.81 1.56
CA ILE A 545 15.21 4.91 0.65
C ILE A 545 14.63 3.54 0.21
N ARG A 546 15.00 2.44 0.85
CA ARG A 546 14.72 1.10 0.35
C ARG A 546 13.28 0.63 0.53
N ASP A 547 12.59 1.08 1.57
CA ASP A 547 11.31 0.53 2.02
C ASP A 547 10.17 1.55 1.91
N ILE A 548 10.19 2.36 0.85
CA ILE A 548 9.20 3.41 0.60
C ILE A 548 7.82 2.79 0.42
N ARG A 549 6.86 3.35 1.13
CA ARG A 549 5.45 2.97 1.04
C ARG A 549 4.60 4.16 0.58
N GLU A 550 3.50 3.86 -0.07
CA GLU A 550 2.51 4.88 -0.41
C GLU A 550 2.02 5.59 0.86
N TYR A 551 1.96 6.91 0.86
CA TYR A 551 1.67 7.80 1.99
C TYR A 551 2.77 7.90 3.07
N GLU A 552 3.92 7.28 2.85
CA GLU A 552 5.07 7.31 3.75
C GLU A 552 6.37 7.48 2.94
N LEU A 553 6.32 8.36 1.91
CA LEU A 553 7.44 8.60 0.99
C LEU A 553 8.74 8.96 1.70
N LEU A 554 8.63 9.73 2.75
CA LEU A 554 9.76 10.30 3.47
C LEU A 554 9.90 9.70 4.88
N ASP A 555 9.27 8.55 5.14
CA ASP A 555 9.49 7.83 6.40
C ASP A 555 10.99 7.55 6.56
N SER A 556 11.49 7.69 7.78
CA SER A 556 12.93 7.57 8.08
C SER A 556 13.83 8.63 7.43
N ILE A 557 13.29 9.78 7.02
CA ILE A 557 14.05 10.89 6.41
C ILE A 557 15.21 11.37 7.32
N GLU A 558 15.07 11.22 8.63
CA GLU A 558 16.13 11.53 9.60
C GLU A 558 17.39 10.70 9.37
N SER A 559 17.27 9.55 8.71
CA SER A 559 18.40 8.67 8.36
C SER A 559 18.95 8.92 6.95
N TYR A 560 18.34 9.80 6.14
CA TYR A 560 18.82 10.15 4.81
C TYR A 560 20.14 10.92 4.89
N ARG A 561 21.21 10.32 4.36
CA ARG A 561 22.58 10.88 4.37
C ARG A 561 23.29 10.64 3.05
#